data_b12653e9e7f91cb6179f516bed49fa32
#
_entry.id   b12653e9e7f91cb6179f516bed49fa32
#
_cell.length_a   1.000
_cell.length_b   1.000
_cell.length_c   1.000
_cell.angle_alpha   90.00
_cell.angle_beta   90.00
_cell.angle_gamma   90.00
#
_symmetry.space_group_name_H-M   'P 1'
#
loop_
_entity.id
_entity.type
_entity.pdbx_description
1 polymer ?
#
loop_
_entity_poly.entity_id
_entity_poly.type
_entity_poly.pdbx_seq_one_letter_code
_entity_poly.pdbx_strand_id
1 'polypeptide(L)'
;DLPDCCYDWMQFSGAWARERYPKTRQLEQGILSVGSMRGNSSHNHNPFVILKRPDTDEFQGEAIGFSLIYSGNFLAQAEVDTYDTTRVLMGIHPSCFDWKLEAGESFQTPEAVMVYTDQGLNHLSQTFHRLYQKRLARGYWRDRERPILINNWEATCFDFTEEKLLEIARTAKETGVELFVLDDGWFGERSNEHAGLGDWFANTKRLPQGITGLSKKIGGIGMKFGLWFEPEMVNKDSDLYRQHPDWIIAAPERRQSHGRFQYVLDFSRKEVVDYIYSMMETLLSDADISYIKWDMNRSITECFSNTLPADRQGEVYHRYILGVYELYERLIGRFPQILFESCASGGGRF
;
A
#
# COMPACT_ATOMS: atom_id res chain seq x y z
N ASP A 1 10.60 12.26 -25.55
CA ASP A 1 11.49 13.43 -25.55
C ASP A 1 10.67 14.68 -25.84
N LEU A 2 11.01 15.80 -25.19
CA LEU A 2 10.42 17.12 -25.39
C LEU A 2 11.46 18.03 -26.05
N PRO A 3 11.04 18.98 -26.90
CA PRO A 3 11.96 19.70 -27.76
C PRO A 3 12.79 20.76 -27.04
N ASP A 4 12.46 21.13 -25.81
CA ASP A 4 13.14 22.16 -25.01
C ASP A 4 13.19 21.81 -23.52
N CYS A 5 13.88 22.61 -22.74
CA CYS A 5 14.02 22.47 -21.28
C CYS A 5 13.26 23.53 -20.48
N CYS A 6 12.41 24.34 -21.12
CA CYS A 6 11.66 25.43 -20.46
C CYS A 6 10.50 24.88 -19.62
N TYR A 7 10.78 23.98 -18.72
CA TYR A 7 9.82 23.37 -17.81
C TYR A 7 10.26 23.48 -16.34
N ASP A 8 9.27 23.62 -15.48
CA ASP A 8 9.39 23.34 -14.06
C ASP A 8 9.02 21.89 -13.80
N TRP A 9 9.90 21.18 -13.09
CA TRP A 9 9.63 19.88 -12.51
C TRP A 9 8.88 20.04 -11.19
N MET A 10 7.68 19.50 -11.08
CA MET A 10 6.92 19.43 -9.85
C MET A 10 6.82 17.98 -9.38
N GLN A 11 7.23 17.73 -8.12
CA GLN A 11 7.16 16.44 -7.44
C GLN A 11 6.41 16.57 -6.13
N PHE A 12 5.93 15.45 -5.61
CA PHE A 12 5.23 15.39 -4.33
C PHE A 12 6.09 14.60 -3.34
N SER A 13 6.52 15.26 -2.27
CA SER A 13 7.46 14.72 -1.31
C SER A 13 6.95 14.91 0.10
N GLY A 14 7.39 14.08 1.05
CA GLY A 14 6.96 14.22 2.43
C GLY A 14 7.52 13.15 3.37
N ALA A 15 6.75 12.89 4.40
CA ALA A 15 6.99 11.86 5.39
C ALA A 15 5.66 11.46 6.02
N TRP A 16 5.66 10.46 6.89
CA TRP A 16 4.49 10.13 7.70
C TRP A 16 3.88 11.38 8.37
N ALA A 17 2.56 11.49 8.34
CA ALA A 17 1.74 12.60 8.84
C ALA A 17 2.02 13.98 8.20
N ARG A 18 2.84 14.04 7.17
CA ARG A 18 3.08 15.25 6.35
C ARG A 18 3.42 14.86 4.91
N GLU A 19 2.44 14.34 4.23
CA GLU A 19 2.59 13.72 2.92
C GLU A 19 2.29 14.70 1.78
N ARG A 20 2.83 14.39 0.60
CA ARG A 20 2.45 14.97 -0.69
C ARG A 20 2.60 16.49 -0.80
N TYR A 21 3.61 17.05 -0.14
CA TYR A 21 3.94 18.47 -0.34
C TYR A 21 4.53 18.68 -1.74
N PRO A 22 3.95 19.60 -2.56
CA PRO A 22 4.50 19.92 -3.86
C PRO A 22 5.86 20.62 -3.71
N LYS A 23 6.81 20.19 -4.51
CA LYS A 23 8.14 20.78 -4.65
C LYS A 23 8.39 21.05 -6.11
N THR A 24 8.65 22.32 -6.44
CA THR A 24 8.89 22.76 -7.81
C THR A 24 10.33 23.22 -7.99
N ARG A 25 10.96 22.79 -9.08
CA ARG A 25 12.31 23.20 -9.49
C ARG A 25 12.36 23.36 -11.00
N GLN A 26 13.02 24.39 -11.49
CA GLN A 26 13.29 24.55 -12.91
C GLN A 26 14.22 23.43 -13.40
N LEU A 27 13.98 22.94 -14.61
CA LEU A 27 14.91 22.02 -15.28
C LEU A 27 16.14 22.77 -15.77
N GLU A 28 17.29 22.15 -15.59
CA GLU A 28 18.60 22.58 -16.07
C GLU A 28 19.31 21.38 -16.68
N GLN A 29 20.39 21.62 -17.45
CA GLN A 29 21.21 20.53 -18.01
C GLN A 29 21.67 19.56 -16.92
N GLY A 30 21.49 18.26 -17.19
CA GLY A 30 21.75 17.17 -16.26
C GLY A 30 20.51 16.38 -15.92
N ILE A 31 20.55 15.67 -14.81
CA ILE A 31 19.47 14.76 -14.38
C ILE A 31 18.83 15.25 -13.10
N LEU A 32 17.53 15.42 -13.12
CA LEU A 32 16.68 15.60 -11.95
C LEU A 32 15.83 14.35 -11.74
N SER A 33 15.90 13.75 -10.54
CA SER A 33 15.20 12.50 -10.27
C SER A 33 14.59 12.41 -8.88
N VAL A 34 13.55 11.61 -8.76
CA VAL A 34 12.95 11.16 -7.49
C VAL A 34 12.62 9.67 -7.58
N GLY A 35 12.65 8.98 -6.45
CA GLY A 35 12.37 7.56 -6.44
C GLY A 35 12.29 6.96 -5.05
N SER A 36 12.03 5.66 -5.00
CA SER A 36 12.04 4.86 -3.79
C SER A 36 12.79 3.55 -4.00
N MET A 37 13.59 3.16 -3.01
CA MET A 37 14.25 1.86 -2.90
C MET A 37 13.85 1.14 -1.60
N ARG A 38 12.63 1.40 -1.12
CA ARG A 38 12.14 0.97 0.21
C ARG A 38 11.26 -0.28 0.15
N GLY A 39 11.18 -0.92 -1.02
CA GLY A 39 10.26 -2.04 -1.26
C GLY A 39 8.82 -1.58 -1.57
N ASN A 40 8.55 -0.30 -1.45
CA ASN A 40 7.27 0.34 -1.78
C ASN A 40 7.50 1.75 -2.35
N SER A 41 6.43 2.39 -2.85
CA SER A 41 6.50 3.73 -3.41
C SER A 41 6.87 4.83 -2.40
N SER A 42 6.60 4.61 -1.10
CA SER A 42 6.98 5.41 0.07
C SER A 42 6.34 6.81 0.21
N HIS A 43 6.38 7.35 1.42
CA HIS A 43 5.95 8.72 1.73
C HIS A 43 6.92 9.79 1.22
N ASN A 44 8.20 9.41 1.00
CA ASN A 44 9.26 10.37 0.71
C ASN A 44 9.04 11.04 -0.64
N HIS A 45 8.65 10.25 -1.63
CA HIS A 45 8.33 10.71 -2.98
C HIS A 45 7.21 9.85 -3.55
N ASN A 46 6.21 10.49 -4.15
CA ASN A 46 5.15 9.75 -4.83
C ASN A 46 5.57 9.36 -6.25
N PRO A 47 5.06 8.25 -6.80
CA PRO A 47 5.32 7.84 -8.18
C PRO A 47 4.50 8.67 -9.18
N PHE A 48 4.52 9.97 -8.98
CA PHE A 48 3.79 10.97 -9.76
C PHE A 48 4.61 12.25 -9.86
N VAL A 49 4.83 12.72 -11.07
CA VAL A 49 5.58 13.95 -11.35
C VAL A 49 4.90 14.74 -12.46
N ILE A 50 5.13 16.05 -12.48
CA ILE A 50 4.58 16.96 -13.49
C ILE A 50 5.72 17.79 -14.08
N LEU A 51 5.74 17.93 -15.40
CA LEU A 51 6.43 19.00 -16.11
C LEU A 51 5.39 20.06 -16.47
N LYS A 52 5.61 21.29 -16.07
CA LYS A 52 4.74 22.42 -16.40
C LYS A 52 5.54 23.58 -16.94
N ARG A 53 4.94 24.41 -17.78
CA ARG A 53 5.56 25.68 -18.14
C ARG A 53 5.63 26.58 -16.91
N PRO A 54 6.61 27.49 -16.83
CA PRO A 54 6.79 28.37 -15.66
C PRO A 54 5.56 29.23 -15.32
N ASP A 55 4.79 29.62 -16.33
CA ASP A 55 3.57 30.42 -16.22
C ASP A 55 2.28 29.60 -15.99
N THR A 56 2.38 28.26 -15.94
CA THR A 56 1.24 27.38 -15.68
C THR A 56 0.78 27.51 -14.23
N ASP A 57 -0.51 27.74 -14.05
CA ASP A 57 -1.19 27.75 -12.77
C ASP A 57 -2.32 26.70 -12.70
N GLU A 58 -3.25 26.84 -11.78
CA GLU A 58 -4.38 25.90 -11.61
C GLU A 58 -5.35 25.90 -12.80
N PHE A 59 -5.49 27.00 -13.55
CA PHE A 59 -6.55 27.23 -14.52
C PHE A 59 -6.08 27.48 -15.95
N GLN A 60 -4.79 27.67 -16.15
CA GLN A 60 -4.19 27.92 -17.48
C GLN A 60 -2.78 27.36 -17.58
N GLY A 61 -2.31 27.22 -18.82
CA GLY A 61 -0.94 26.85 -19.15
C GLY A 61 -0.76 25.36 -19.41
N GLU A 62 0.39 25.05 -20.00
CA GLU A 62 0.75 23.70 -20.43
C GLU A 62 1.34 22.90 -19.28
N ALA A 63 0.85 21.68 -19.09
CA ALA A 63 1.40 20.72 -18.15
C ALA A 63 1.32 19.28 -18.67
N ILE A 64 2.31 18.48 -18.33
CA ILE A 64 2.39 17.06 -18.64
C ILE A 64 2.59 16.30 -17.33
N GLY A 65 1.61 15.50 -16.93
CA GLY A 65 1.69 14.64 -15.74
C GLY A 65 2.11 13.23 -16.11
N PHE A 66 2.92 12.62 -15.25
CA PHE A 66 3.38 11.23 -15.37
C PHE A 66 3.05 10.49 -14.09
N SER A 67 2.37 9.36 -14.20
CA SER A 67 2.00 8.50 -13.08
C SER A 67 2.45 7.07 -13.35
N LEU A 68 3.20 6.48 -12.44
CA LEU A 68 3.51 5.07 -12.49
C LEU A 68 2.45 4.29 -11.69
N ILE A 69 1.76 3.37 -12.35
CA ILE A 69 0.75 2.50 -11.72
C ILE A 69 1.48 1.30 -11.11
N TYR A 70 2.17 1.55 -9.99
CA TYR A 70 3.00 0.54 -9.35
C TYR A 70 3.27 0.88 -7.89
N SER A 71 3.16 -0.12 -7.01
CA SER A 71 3.31 0.04 -5.55
C SER A 71 4.74 -0.17 -5.05
N GLY A 72 5.65 -0.65 -5.89
CA GLY A 72 7.02 -1.00 -5.52
C GLY A 72 8.04 0.12 -5.69
N ASN A 73 9.32 -0.28 -5.72
CA ASN A 73 10.44 0.64 -5.96
C ASN A 73 10.34 1.28 -7.33
N PHE A 74 10.44 2.60 -7.38
CA PHE A 74 10.31 3.34 -8.63
C PHE A 74 11.41 4.39 -8.78
N LEU A 75 11.66 4.77 -10.03
CA LEU A 75 12.43 5.93 -10.42
C LEU A 75 11.62 6.77 -11.41
N ALA A 76 11.53 8.06 -11.18
CA ALA A 76 11.10 9.06 -12.16
C ALA A 76 12.22 10.08 -12.33
N GLN A 77 12.61 10.36 -13.59
CA GLN A 77 13.67 11.32 -13.87
C GLN A 77 13.38 12.13 -15.14
N ALA A 78 13.87 13.36 -15.17
CA ALA A 78 14.02 14.18 -16.36
C ALA A 78 15.50 14.45 -16.57
N GLU A 79 15.97 14.19 -17.78
CA GLU A 79 17.33 14.49 -18.25
C GLU A 79 17.23 15.59 -19.28
N VAL A 80 18.00 16.66 -19.11
CA VAL A 80 18.19 17.70 -20.10
C VAL A 80 19.59 17.54 -20.71
N ASP A 81 19.66 17.31 -22.00
CA ASP A 81 20.91 17.09 -22.71
C ASP A 81 21.60 18.43 -23.12
N THR A 82 22.72 18.30 -23.79
CA THR A 82 23.53 19.46 -24.25
C THR A 82 22.87 20.29 -25.36
N TYR A 83 21.75 19.83 -25.91
CA TYR A 83 20.94 20.53 -26.92
C TYR A 83 19.64 21.06 -26.35
N ASP A 84 19.52 21.08 -25.01
CA ASP A 84 18.32 21.47 -24.24
C ASP A 84 17.09 20.60 -24.51
N THR A 85 17.28 19.38 -25.04
CA THR A 85 16.20 18.39 -25.19
C THR A 85 15.93 17.72 -23.86
N THR A 86 14.66 17.62 -23.47
CA THR A 86 14.24 16.97 -22.23
C THR A 86 13.76 15.57 -22.50
N ARG A 87 14.37 14.58 -21.82
CA ARG A 87 13.93 13.18 -21.80
C ARG A 87 13.34 12.83 -20.45
N VAL A 88 12.13 12.27 -20.44
CA VAL A 88 11.49 11.76 -19.22
C VAL A 88 11.53 10.24 -19.22
N LEU A 89 11.95 9.65 -18.08
CA LEU A 89 11.95 8.22 -17.82
C LEU A 89 11.18 7.95 -16.53
N MET A 90 10.36 6.91 -16.53
CA MET A 90 9.62 6.45 -15.35
C MET A 90 9.47 4.93 -15.39
N GLY A 91 9.71 4.26 -14.26
CA GLY A 91 9.61 2.80 -14.18
C GLY A 91 10.11 2.24 -12.86
N ILE A 92 10.36 0.93 -12.83
CA ILE A 92 10.99 0.27 -11.69
C ILE A 92 12.38 0.87 -11.44
N HIS A 93 12.73 1.11 -10.18
CA HIS A 93 14.03 1.64 -9.82
C HIS A 93 15.14 0.63 -10.17
N PRO A 94 16.18 1.02 -10.95
CA PRO A 94 17.19 0.07 -11.43
C PRO A 94 18.11 -0.45 -10.33
N SER A 95 18.25 0.24 -9.19
CA SER A 95 19.05 -0.26 -8.08
C SER A 95 18.41 -1.49 -7.44
N CYS A 96 19.19 -2.54 -7.27
CA CYS A 96 18.74 -3.83 -6.73
C CYS A 96 17.60 -4.47 -7.55
N PHE A 97 17.51 -4.17 -8.84
CA PHE A 97 16.56 -4.79 -9.76
C PHE A 97 17.28 -5.32 -11.00
N ASP A 98 17.16 -6.59 -11.21
CA ASP A 98 17.37 -7.29 -12.47
C ASP A 98 16.31 -8.38 -12.62
N TRP A 99 16.02 -8.77 -13.85
CA TRP A 99 15.04 -9.80 -14.14
C TRP A 99 15.59 -10.75 -15.18
N LYS A 100 15.76 -12.00 -14.79
CA LYS A 100 16.25 -13.04 -15.68
C LYS A 100 15.13 -13.61 -16.53
N LEU A 101 15.23 -13.50 -17.84
CA LEU A 101 14.33 -14.14 -18.80
C LEU A 101 14.99 -15.40 -19.35
N GLU A 102 14.31 -16.52 -19.21
CA GLU A 102 14.66 -17.76 -19.92
C GLU A 102 14.01 -17.77 -21.33
N ALA A 103 14.45 -18.68 -22.17
CA ALA A 103 13.92 -18.77 -23.52
C ALA A 103 12.40 -19.01 -23.52
N GLY A 104 11.66 -18.13 -24.18
CA GLY A 104 10.19 -18.17 -24.27
C GLY A 104 9.44 -17.47 -23.13
N GLU A 105 10.15 -16.94 -22.12
CA GLU A 105 9.52 -16.12 -21.07
C GLU A 105 9.33 -14.66 -21.52
N SER A 106 8.43 -13.96 -20.84
CA SER A 106 8.15 -12.52 -21.04
C SER A 106 8.13 -11.79 -19.71
N PHE A 107 8.46 -10.51 -19.73
CA PHE A 107 8.36 -9.61 -18.59
C PHE A 107 7.36 -8.49 -18.90
N GLN A 108 6.37 -8.32 -18.03
CA GLN A 108 5.42 -7.21 -18.12
C GLN A 108 5.90 -6.08 -17.21
N THR A 109 6.27 -4.95 -17.79
CA THR A 109 6.60 -3.74 -17.02
C THR A 109 5.36 -3.16 -16.34
N PRO A 110 5.52 -2.47 -15.19
CA PRO A 110 4.47 -1.60 -14.69
C PRO A 110 4.03 -0.56 -15.73
N GLU A 111 2.76 -0.19 -15.67
CA GLU A 111 2.18 0.81 -16.57
C GLU A 111 2.56 2.23 -16.13
N ALA A 112 3.14 3.00 -17.04
CA ALA A 112 3.35 4.44 -16.88
C ALA A 112 2.31 5.19 -17.72
N VAL A 113 1.56 6.09 -17.10
CA VAL A 113 0.50 6.87 -17.74
C VAL A 113 0.95 8.33 -17.86
N MET A 114 0.75 8.89 -19.03
CA MET A 114 1.02 10.30 -19.33
C MET A 114 -0.29 11.03 -19.66
N VAL A 115 -0.46 12.23 -19.11
CA VAL A 115 -1.57 13.14 -19.45
C VAL A 115 -0.99 14.49 -19.82
N TYR A 116 -1.42 15.03 -20.96
CA TYR A 116 -1.12 16.38 -21.41
C TYR A 116 -2.35 17.28 -21.25
N THR A 117 -2.12 18.54 -20.91
CA THR A 117 -3.15 19.60 -20.91
C THR A 117 -2.52 20.97 -21.20
N ASP A 118 -3.30 21.85 -21.78
CA ASP A 118 -3.04 23.29 -21.92
C ASP A 118 -3.96 24.17 -21.04
N GLN A 119 -4.73 23.52 -20.14
CA GLN A 119 -5.78 24.12 -19.30
C GLN A 119 -5.43 24.11 -17.81
N GLY A 120 -4.15 24.07 -17.48
CA GLY A 120 -3.66 24.17 -16.11
C GLY A 120 -3.73 22.89 -15.28
N LEU A 121 -3.25 22.98 -14.05
CA LEU A 121 -3.07 21.84 -13.15
C LEU A 121 -4.40 21.21 -12.69
N ASN A 122 -5.45 22.01 -12.55
CA ASN A 122 -6.76 21.50 -12.16
C ASN A 122 -7.33 20.56 -13.22
N HIS A 123 -7.22 20.90 -14.51
CA HIS A 123 -7.65 20.04 -15.60
C HIS A 123 -6.79 18.75 -15.69
N LEU A 124 -5.48 18.87 -15.48
CA LEU A 124 -4.56 17.72 -15.38
C LEU A 124 -5.03 16.76 -14.28
N SER A 125 -5.25 17.29 -13.08
CA SER A 125 -5.71 16.53 -11.91
C SER A 125 -7.04 15.82 -12.16
N GLN A 126 -8.04 16.52 -12.66
CA GLN A 126 -9.35 15.94 -12.98
C GLN A 126 -9.27 14.86 -14.06
N THR A 127 -8.34 14.97 -15.01
CA THR A 127 -8.14 13.97 -16.05
C THR A 127 -7.55 12.68 -15.47
N PHE A 128 -6.57 12.79 -14.54
CA PHE A 128 -6.07 11.62 -13.78
C PHE A 128 -7.16 11.02 -12.89
N HIS A 129 -7.98 11.83 -12.21
CA HIS A 129 -9.08 11.30 -11.39
C HIS A 129 -10.06 10.48 -12.24
N ARG A 130 -10.43 10.97 -13.42
CA ARG A 130 -11.30 10.22 -14.37
C ARG A 130 -10.64 8.94 -14.87
N LEU A 131 -9.32 8.97 -15.13
CA LEU A 131 -8.55 7.79 -15.50
C LEU A 131 -8.59 6.74 -14.39
N TYR A 132 -8.23 7.13 -13.16
CA TYR A 132 -8.20 6.22 -12.02
C TYR A 132 -9.58 5.64 -11.71
N GLN A 133 -10.64 6.47 -11.75
CA GLN A 133 -12.01 6.00 -11.56
C GLN A 133 -12.43 4.98 -12.61
N LYS A 134 -12.09 5.21 -13.89
CA LYS A 134 -12.59 4.38 -15.00
C LYS A 134 -11.70 3.17 -15.30
N ARG A 135 -10.40 3.24 -15.02
CA ARG A 135 -9.43 2.24 -15.46
C ARG A 135 -8.74 1.51 -14.31
N LEU A 136 -8.48 2.18 -13.18
CA LEU A 136 -7.82 1.59 -12.03
C LEU A 136 -8.85 1.06 -11.02
N ALA A 137 -9.77 1.90 -10.57
CA ALA A 137 -10.86 1.46 -9.69
C ALA A 137 -11.80 0.49 -10.44
N ARG A 138 -12.15 -0.60 -9.77
CA ARG A 138 -12.94 -1.68 -10.38
C ARG A 138 -13.87 -2.34 -9.36
N GLY A 139 -14.69 -3.27 -9.83
CA GLY A 139 -15.57 -4.09 -9.00
C GLY A 139 -16.75 -3.32 -8.41
N TYR A 140 -17.30 -3.90 -7.35
CA TYR A 140 -18.54 -3.43 -6.73
C TYR A 140 -18.46 -1.99 -6.24
N TRP A 141 -17.29 -1.56 -5.71
CA TRP A 141 -17.11 -0.26 -5.08
C TRP A 141 -16.69 0.87 -6.04
N ARG A 142 -16.46 0.60 -7.32
CA ARG A 142 -16.01 1.63 -8.27
C ARG A 142 -16.90 2.86 -8.32
N ASP A 143 -18.23 2.66 -8.40
CA ASP A 143 -19.21 3.71 -8.61
C ASP A 143 -20.18 3.87 -7.40
N ARG A 144 -19.78 3.43 -6.22
CA ARG A 144 -20.57 3.50 -4.99
C ARG A 144 -19.97 4.45 -3.98
N GLU A 145 -20.82 5.11 -3.22
CA GLU A 145 -20.41 5.91 -2.06
C GLU A 145 -19.78 5.02 -0.99
N ARG A 146 -18.76 5.57 -0.32
CA ARG A 146 -18.10 4.90 0.81
C ARG A 146 -18.88 5.19 2.08
N PRO A 147 -19.03 4.20 2.98
CA PRO A 147 -19.69 4.42 4.27
C PRO A 147 -18.89 5.40 5.13
N ILE A 148 -19.60 6.21 5.90
CA ILE A 148 -18.99 7.05 6.95
C ILE A 148 -18.51 6.10 8.05
N LEU A 149 -17.17 6.07 8.29
CA LEU A 149 -16.58 5.15 9.23
C LEU A 149 -15.98 5.82 10.46
N ILE A 150 -15.93 5.06 11.55
CA ILE A 150 -15.08 5.31 12.72
C ILE A 150 -14.14 4.13 12.94
N ASN A 151 -12.91 4.43 13.32
CA ASN A 151 -11.91 3.45 13.71
C ASN A 151 -11.57 3.67 15.19
N ASN A 152 -11.40 2.59 15.97
CA ASN A 152 -11.18 2.70 17.41
C ASN A 152 -9.73 3.05 17.81
N TRP A 153 -8.76 3.00 16.90
CA TRP A 153 -7.33 3.08 17.25
C TRP A 153 -7.00 4.30 18.12
N GLU A 154 -7.33 5.49 17.68
CA GLU A 154 -7.01 6.72 18.41
C GLU A 154 -7.73 6.84 19.76
N ALA A 155 -8.84 6.13 19.94
CA ALA A 155 -9.60 6.16 21.19
C ALA A 155 -9.09 5.13 22.22
N THR A 156 -8.49 4.02 21.76
CA THR A 156 -8.21 2.88 22.66
C THR A 156 -6.81 2.32 22.53
N CYS A 157 -6.15 2.47 21.39
CA CYS A 157 -4.97 1.69 21.03
C CYS A 157 -5.20 0.20 21.35
N PHE A 158 -4.30 -0.44 22.12
CA PHE A 158 -4.43 -1.84 22.56
C PHE A 158 -5.32 -2.01 23.80
N ASP A 159 -5.77 -0.94 24.46
CA ASP A 159 -6.57 -0.99 25.68
C ASP A 159 -8.07 -0.94 25.40
N PHE A 160 -8.64 -2.07 24.98
CA PHE A 160 -10.07 -2.20 24.73
C PHE A 160 -10.64 -3.52 25.26
N THR A 161 -11.91 -3.48 25.59
CA THR A 161 -12.79 -4.63 25.83
C THR A 161 -13.95 -4.61 24.83
N GLU A 162 -14.64 -5.71 24.68
CA GLU A 162 -15.83 -5.77 23.82
C GLU A 162 -16.86 -4.72 24.20
N GLU A 163 -17.09 -4.50 25.51
CA GLU A 163 -18.05 -3.49 26.02
C GLU A 163 -17.66 -2.07 25.58
N LYS A 164 -16.39 -1.71 25.70
CA LYS A 164 -15.88 -0.39 25.30
C LYS A 164 -16.05 -0.16 23.80
N LEU A 165 -15.79 -1.19 22.98
CA LEU A 165 -16.01 -1.11 21.54
C LEU A 165 -17.48 -0.92 21.18
N LEU A 166 -18.38 -1.63 21.85
CA LEU A 166 -19.84 -1.49 21.67
C LEU A 166 -20.36 -0.14 22.13
N GLU A 167 -19.80 0.46 23.19
CA GLU A 167 -20.13 1.82 23.64
C GLU A 167 -19.76 2.86 22.59
N ILE A 168 -18.53 2.79 22.06
CA ILE A 168 -18.06 3.65 20.96
C ILE A 168 -18.98 3.50 19.74
N ALA A 169 -19.32 2.27 19.37
CA ALA A 169 -20.19 2.01 18.22
C ALA A 169 -21.59 2.59 18.39
N ARG A 170 -22.21 2.47 19.57
CA ARG A 170 -23.53 3.06 19.84
C ARG A 170 -23.50 4.59 19.74
N THR A 171 -22.55 5.23 20.40
CA THR A 171 -22.36 6.68 20.33
C THR A 171 -22.10 7.17 18.91
N ALA A 172 -21.26 6.47 18.17
CA ALA A 172 -20.98 6.79 16.77
C ALA A 172 -22.25 6.67 15.89
N LYS A 173 -23.05 5.61 16.13
CA LYS A 173 -24.31 5.42 15.40
C LYS A 173 -25.27 6.58 15.58
N GLU A 174 -25.39 7.13 16.79
CA GLU A 174 -26.24 8.29 17.09
C GLU A 174 -25.82 9.55 16.32
N THR A 175 -24.54 9.64 15.92
CA THR A 175 -24.00 10.76 15.11
C THR A 175 -24.04 10.51 13.59
N GLY A 176 -24.60 9.39 13.15
CA GLY A 176 -24.77 9.07 11.73
C GLY A 176 -23.61 8.26 11.12
N VAL A 177 -22.69 7.74 11.93
CA VAL A 177 -21.64 6.83 11.44
C VAL A 177 -22.24 5.49 11.02
N GLU A 178 -21.78 4.93 9.94
CA GLU A 178 -22.35 3.76 9.26
C GLU A 178 -21.51 2.49 9.41
N LEU A 179 -20.21 2.64 9.65
CA LEU A 179 -19.24 1.55 9.71
C LEU A 179 -18.32 1.72 10.93
N PHE A 180 -18.21 0.67 11.74
CA PHE A 180 -17.24 0.57 12.82
C PHE A 180 -16.07 -0.33 12.40
N VAL A 181 -14.83 0.18 12.49
CA VAL A 181 -13.60 -0.56 12.16
C VAL A 181 -12.84 -0.88 13.43
N LEU A 182 -12.65 -2.16 13.72
CA LEU A 182 -11.75 -2.64 14.78
C LEU A 182 -10.32 -2.69 14.24
N ASP A 183 -9.47 -1.86 14.80
CA ASP A 183 -8.05 -1.74 14.46
C ASP A 183 -7.19 -2.81 15.16
N ASP A 184 -5.87 -2.62 15.23
CA ASP A 184 -4.87 -3.55 15.77
C ASP A 184 -5.21 -4.03 17.21
N GLY A 185 -4.81 -5.26 17.54
CA GLY A 185 -4.94 -5.84 18.89
C GLY A 185 -6.06 -6.84 19.08
N TRP A 186 -6.81 -7.22 18.05
CA TRP A 186 -7.92 -8.18 18.15
C TRP A 186 -7.50 -9.66 18.07
N PHE A 187 -6.24 -9.95 17.67
CA PHE A 187 -5.76 -11.28 17.30
C PHE A 187 -4.62 -11.76 18.22
N GLY A 188 -4.41 -13.08 18.27
CA GLY A 188 -3.32 -13.73 18.99
C GLY A 188 -3.09 -13.19 20.40
N GLU A 189 -1.85 -13.08 20.82
CA GLU A 189 -1.44 -12.42 22.08
C GLU A 189 -1.02 -10.93 21.83
N ARG A 190 -1.66 -10.28 20.86
CA ARG A 190 -1.39 -8.90 20.45
C ARG A 190 -1.90 -7.88 21.46
N SER A 191 -1.11 -7.60 22.48
CA SER A 191 -1.39 -6.58 23.51
C SER A 191 -0.49 -5.35 23.42
N ASN A 192 0.48 -5.39 22.54
CA ASN A 192 1.44 -4.34 22.22
C ASN A 192 2.10 -4.63 20.86
N GLU A 193 3.01 -3.78 20.42
CA GLU A 193 3.65 -3.89 19.11
C GLU A 193 4.75 -4.96 19.00
N HIS A 194 5.12 -5.62 20.09
CA HIS A 194 6.24 -6.56 20.13
C HIS A 194 5.84 -8.01 19.80
N ALA A 195 4.57 -8.36 19.92
CA ALA A 195 4.09 -9.74 19.83
C ALA A 195 2.83 -9.88 18.96
N GLY A 196 2.56 -11.11 18.53
CA GLY A 196 1.29 -11.56 17.93
C GLY A 196 1.09 -11.22 16.47
N LEU A 197 1.87 -10.33 15.85
CA LEU A 197 1.68 -9.99 14.44
C LEU A 197 2.01 -11.19 13.55
N GLY A 198 1.06 -11.59 12.72
CA GLY A 198 1.08 -12.83 11.92
C GLY A 198 0.07 -13.89 12.39
N ASP A 199 -0.42 -13.79 13.63
CA ASP A 199 -1.32 -14.75 14.26
C ASP A 199 -2.78 -14.30 14.08
N TRP A 200 -3.32 -14.46 12.88
CA TRP A 200 -4.64 -13.93 12.47
C TRP A 200 -5.81 -14.78 12.98
N PHE A 201 -5.85 -15.04 14.28
CA PHE A 201 -6.97 -15.68 14.99
C PHE A 201 -7.42 -14.81 16.18
N ALA A 202 -8.73 -14.77 16.45
CA ALA A 202 -9.29 -13.88 17.45
C ALA A 202 -8.75 -14.14 18.85
N ASN A 203 -8.40 -13.07 19.57
CA ASN A 203 -8.07 -13.15 21.00
C ASN A 203 -9.37 -13.30 21.82
N THR A 204 -9.68 -14.53 22.23
CA THR A 204 -10.91 -14.85 22.95
C THR A 204 -10.96 -14.33 24.40
N LYS A 205 -9.82 -13.88 24.96
CA LYS A 205 -9.80 -13.19 26.25
C LYS A 205 -10.41 -11.78 26.15
N ARG A 206 -10.19 -11.10 25.03
CA ARG A 206 -10.73 -9.77 24.74
C ARG A 206 -12.09 -9.82 24.07
N LEU A 207 -12.28 -10.79 23.19
CA LEU A 207 -13.48 -11.01 22.38
C LEU A 207 -14.00 -12.43 22.65
N PRO A 208 -14.79 -12.63 23.71
CA PRO A 208 -15.18 -13.98 24.16
C PRO A 208 -15.94 -14.80 23.12
N GLN A 209 -16.61 -14.16 22.17
CA GLN A 209 -17.32 -14.81 21.06
C GLN A 209 -16.60 -14.62 19.71
N GLY A 210 -15.32 -14.22 19.76
CA GLY A 210 -14.51 -13.97 18.56
C GLY A 210 -15.03 -12.83 17.70
N ILE A 211 -14.48 -12.75 16.50
CA ILE A 211 -14.87 -11.71 15.51
C ILE A 211 -16.30 -11.92 15.05
N THR A 212 -16.75 -13.17 14.88
CA THR A 212 -18.12 -13.49 14.48
C THR A 212 -19.15 -12.99 15.50
N GLY A 213 -18.86 -13.09 16.80
CA GLY A 213 -19.73 -12.57 17.85
C GLY A 213 -19.79 -11.05 17.87
N LEU A 214 -18.62 -10.41 17.75
CA LEU A 214 -18.56 -8.93 17.72
C LEU A 214 -19.24 -8.37 16.48
N SER A 215 -18.99 -8.92 15.28
CA SER A 215 -19.62 -8.44 14.04
C SER A 215 -21.15 -8.51 14.10
N LYS A 216 -21.71 -9.59 14.69
CA LYS A 216 -23.17 -9.71 14.93
C LYS A 216 -23.71 -8.62 15.88
N LYS A 217 -22.96 -8.31 16.96
CA LYS A 217 -23.37 -7.27 17.94
C LYS A 217 -23.32 -5.87 17.28
N ILE A 218 -22.30 -5.57 16.49
CA ILE A 218 -22.20 -4.32 15.73
C ILE A 218 -23.33 -4.23 14.69
N GLY A 219 -23.62 -5.34 13.97
CA GLY A 219 -24.77 -5.42 13.06
C GLY A 219 -26.10 -5.19 13.79
N GLY A 220 -26.25 -5.69 15.01
CA GLY A 220 -27.42 -5.43 15.88
C GLY A 220 -27.61 -3.96 16.27
N ILE A 221 -26.55 -3.16 16.29
CA ILE A 221 -26.61 -1.69 16.47
C ILE A 221 -27.05 -0.98 15.15
N GLY A 222 -27.05 -1.70 14.03
CA GLY A 222 -27.36 -1.15 12.69
C GLY A 222 -26.15 -0.50 12.02
N MET A 223 -24.95 -0.96 12.34
CA MET A 223 -23.70 -0.54 11.70
C MET A 223 -23.07 -1.71 10.94
N LYS A 224 -22.33 -1.39 9.88
CA LYS A 224 -21.41 -2.33 9.23
C LYS A 224 -20.18 -2.53 10.11
N PHE A 225 -19.49 -3.65 9.92
CA PHE A 225 -18.27 -3.98 10.64
C PHE A 225 -17.07 -4.10 9.72
N GLY A 226 -15.94 -3.55 10.13
CA GLY A 226 -14.66 -3.63 9.46
C GLY A 226 -13.55 -4.11 10.38
N LEU A 227 -12.46 -4.61 9.78
CA LEU A 227 -11.35 -5.22 10.50
C LEU A 227 -10.01 -4.78 9.91
N TRP A 228 -9.05 -4.53 10.78
CA TRP A 228 -7.67 -4.21 10.42
C TRP A 228 -6.82 -5.48 10.25
N PHE A 229 -5.92 -5.45 9.26
CA PHE A 229 -4.88 -6.44 9.05
C PHE A 229 -3.56 -5.76 8.64
N GLU A 230 -2.44 -6.35 9.03
CA GLU A 230 -1.11 -6.05 8.51
C GLU A 230 -0.44 -7.36 8.05
N PRO A 231 -0.94 -7.98 6.97
CA PRO A 231 -0.67 -9.37 6.66
C PRO A 231 0.71 -9.62 6.04
N GLU A 232 1.41 -8.57 5.67
CA GLU A 232 2.75 -8.63 5.09
C GLU A 232 3.86 -8.66 6.15
N MET A 233 3.51 -8.48 7.44
CA MET A 233 4.45 -8.34 8.54
C MET A 233 4.27 -9.42 9.59
N VAL A 234 5.34 -9.70 10.33
CA VAL A 234 5.36 -10.69 11.41
C VAL A 234 6.24 -10.23 12.58
N ASN A 235 5.85 -10.54 13.82
CA ASN A 235 6.73 -10.42 14.98
C ASN A 235 7.49 -11.75 15.20
N LYS A 236 8.68 -11.67 15.77
CA LYS A 236 9.39 -12.89 16.23
C LYS A 236 8.64 -13.61 17.36
N ASP A 237 7.96 -12.85 18.20
CA ASP A 237 7.05 -13.39 19.19
C ASP A 237 5.65 -13.56 18.59
N SER A 238 5.53 -14.53 17.69
CA SER A 238 4.28 -15.01 17.10
C SER A 238 4.37 -16.52 16.82
N ASP A 239 3.24 -17.17 16.74
CA ASP A 239 3.19 -18.59 16.38
C ASP A 239 3.62 -18.81 14.93
N LEU A 240 3.25 -17.89 14.04
CA LEU A 240 3.68 -17.93 12.64
C LEU A 240 5.20 -17.93 12.52
N TYR A 241 5.89 -17.02 13.19
CA TYR A 241 7.36 -16.97 13.11
C TYR A 241 8.02 -18.20 13.74
N ARG A 242 7.49 -18.70 14.85
CA ARG A 242 8.01 -19.93 15.48
C ARG A 242 7.90 -21.15 14.58
N GLN A 243 6.82 -21.24 13.78
CA GLN A 243 6.60 -22.33 12.83
C GLN A 243 7.41 -22.16 11.54
N HIS A 244 7.57 -20.94 11.07
CA HIS A 244 8.19 -20.62 9.77
C HIS A 244 9.19 -19.46 9.89
N PRO A 245 10.30 -19.61 10.62
CA PRO A 245 11.28 -18.53 10.80
C PRO A 245 12.02 -18.15 9.50
N ASP A 246 11.97 -19.04 8.49
CA ASP A 246 12.54 -18.84 7.15
C ASP A 246 11.63 -18.06 6.19
N TRP A 247 10.42 -17.70 6.61
CA TRP A 247 9.46 -16.98 5.76
C TRP A 247 9.66 -15.46 5.73
N ILE A 248 10.63 -14.94 6.46
CA ILE A 248 10.96 -13.52 6.40
C ILE A 248 11.97 -13.20 5.30
N ILE A 249 11.89 -12.00 4.75
CA ILE A 249 12.93 -11.44 3.90
C ILE A 249 14.16 -11.16 4.78
N ALA A 250 15.21 -11.96 4.65
CA ALA A 250 16.42 -11.83 5.44
C ALA A 250 17.59 -12.56 4.78
N ALA A 251 18.75 -11.89 4.65
CA ALA A 251 19.96 -12.51 4.15
C ALA A 251 20.55 -13.45 5.21
N PRO A 252 20.99 -14.67 4.82
CA PRO A 252 21.64 -15.61 5.73
C PRO A 252 22.85 -14.97 6.42
N GLU A 253 23.09 -15.35 7.68
CA GLU A 253 24.25 -14.93 8.48
C GLU A 253 24.40 -13.40 8.65
N ARG A 254 23.40 -12.63 8.26
CA ARG A 254 23.36 -11.20 8.50
C ARG A 254 22.36 -10.84 9.58
N ARG A 255 22.60 -9.70 10.26
CA ARG A 255 21.63 -9.14 11.18
C ARG A 255 20.33 -8.84 10.45
N GLN A 256 19.24 -9.39 10.96
CA GLN A 256 17.89 -9.09 10.47
C GLN A 256 17.48 -7.72 11.02
N SER A 257 17.14 -6.80 10.13
CA SER A 257 16.61 -5.50 10.51
C SER A 257 15.12 -5.60 10.82
N HIS A 258 14.69 -4.78 11.76
CA HIS A 258 13.25 -4.61 12.01
C HIS A 258 12.89 -3.11 12.05
N GLY A 259 11.67 -2.79 11.76
CA GLY A 259 11.03 -1.50 12.02
C GLY A 259 9.79 -1.75 12.87
N ARG A 260 9.57 -0.99 13.95
CA ARG A 260 8.44 -1.20 14.87
C ARG A 260 8.34 -2.67 15.39
N PHE A 261 9.47 -3.33 15.61
CA PHE A 261 9.56 -4.75 15.99
C PHE A 261 8.98 -5.74 14.97
N GLN A 262 8.74 -5.29 13.75
CA GLN A 262 8.18 -6.09 12.66
C GLN A 262 9.27 -6.55 11.69
N TYR A 263 9.07 -7.74 11.13
CA TYR A 263 9.82 -8.34 10.04
C TYR A 263 8.90 -8.53 8.85
N VAL A 264 9.43 -8.45 7.65
CA VAL A 264 8.66 -8.57 6.41
C VAL A 264 8.58 -10.03 5.99
N LEU A 265 7.39 -10.55 5.77
CA LEU A 265 7.17 -11.86 5.18
C LEU A 265 7.58 -11.86 3.70
N ASP A 266 8.17 -12.94 3.24
CA ASP A 266 8.63 -13.08 1.85
C ASP A 266 7.47 -13.41 0.90
N PHE A 267 6.76 -12.40 0.46
CA PHE A 267 5.66 -12.52 -0.51
C PHE A 267 6.13 -12.87 -1.93
N SER A 268 7.43 -13.00 -2.18
CA SER A 268 7.93 -13.63 -3.42
C SER A 268 7.69 -15.14 -3.44
N ARG A 269 7.35 -15.73 -2.28
CA ARG A 269 7.07 -17.15 -2.06
C ARG A 269 5.57 -17.42 -2.10
N LYS A 270 5.20 -18.34 -3.00
CA LYS A 270 3.79 -18.70 -3.17
C LYS A 270 3.16 -19.28 -1.89
N GLU A 271 3.89 -20.10 -1.16
CA GLU A 271 3.40 -20.72 0.08
C GLU A 271 3.08 -19.70 1.18
N VAL A 272 3.80 -18.58 1.23
CA VAL A 272 3.51 -17.45 2.15
C VAL A 272 2.21 -16.77 1.76
N VAL A 273 2.05 -16.45 0.47
CA VAL A 273 0.81 -15.86 -0.07
C VAL A 273 -0.38 -16.78 0.16
N ASP A 274 -0.23 -18.09 -0.09
CA ASP A 274 -1.29 -19.08 0.10
C ASP A 274 -1.70 -19.21 1.56
N TYR A 275 -0.75 -19.21 2.50
CA TYR A 275 -1.02 -19.26 3.92
C TYR A 275 -1.82 -18.04 4.40
N ILE A 276 -1.36 -16.84 4.07
CA ILE A 276 -2.04 -15.60 4.46
C ILE A 276 -3.44 -15.52 3.84
N TYR A 277 -3.57 -15.91 2.55
CA TYR A 277 -4.88 -16.02 1.92
C TYR A 277 -5.82 -16.93 2.69
N SER A 278 -5.37 -18.14 3.07
CA SER A 278 -6.19 -19.12 3.79
C SER A 278 -6.66 -18.59 5.14
N MET A 279 -5.77 -17.92 5.89
CA MET A 279 -6.12 -17.34 7.19
C MET A 279 -7.17 -16.23 7.05
N MET A 280 -6.98 -15.33 6.10
CA MET A 280 -7.93 -14.23 5.85
C MET A 280 -9.26 -14.78 5.29
N GLU A 281 -9.22 -15.71 4.33
CA GLU A 281 -10.41 -16.29 3.70
C GLU A 281 -11.29 -16.99 4.73
N THR A 282 -10.70 -17.75 5.65
CA THR A 282 -11.44 -18.39 6.75
C THR A 282 -12.18 -17.36 7.59
N LEU A 283 -11.49 -16.34 8.06
CA LEU A 283 -12.08 -15.31 8.91
C LEU A 283 -13.17 -14.50 8.19
N LEU A 284 -12.92 -14.11 6.95
CA LEU A 284 -13.87 -13.33 6.13
C LEU A 284 -15.11 -14.15 5.73
N SER A 285 -15.00 -15.49 5.70
CA SER A 285 -16.14 -16.38 5.45
C SER A 285 -17.00 -16.60 6.70
N ASP A 286 -16.41 -16.53 7.90
CA ASP A 286 -17.08 -16.85 9.16
C ASP A 286 -17.76 -15.64 9.81
N ALA A 287 -17.32 -14.42 9.52
CA ALA A 287 -17.81 -13.20 10.15
C ALA A 287 -18.42 -12.24 9.12
N ASP A 288 -19.43 -11.46 9.56
CA ASP A 288 -20.04 -10.41 8.71
C ASP A 288 -19.13 -9.17 8.68
N ILE A 289 -18.15 -9.20 7.75
CA ILE A 289 -17.17 -8.15 7.55
C ILE A 289 -17.45 -7.45 6.23
N SER A 290 -17.59 -6.13 6.27
CA SER A 290 -17.87 -5.28 5.10
C SER A 290 -16.68 -4.43 4.66
N TYR A 291 -15.62 -4.39 5.48
CA TYR A 291 -14.48 -3.50 5.27
C TYR A 291 -13.20 -4.12 5.83
N ILE A 292 -12.11 -3.98 5.08
CA ILE A 292 -10.75 -4.34 5.52
C ILE A 292 -9.86 -3.09 5.43
N LYS A 293 -9.23 -2.72 6.55
CA LYS A 293 -8.09 -1.82 6.56
C LYS A 293 -6.82 -2.67 6.46
N TRP A 294 -6.23 -2.68 5.28
CA TRP A 294 -4.94 -3.34 5.04
C TRP A 294 -3.81 -2.37 5.31
N ASP A 295 -2.99 -2.66 6.28
CA ASP A 295 -1.89 -1.80 6.69
C ASP A 295 -0.52 -2.39 6.32
N MET A 296 0.49 -1.52 6.24
CA MET A 296 1.90 -1.86 6.03
C MET A 296 2.76 -0.79 6.71
N ASN A 297 3.26 -1.07 7.91
CA ASN A 297 3.87 -0.05 8.76
C ASN A 297 5.41 -0.04 8.74
N ARG A 298 6.04 -0.80 7.88
CA ARG A 298 7.49 -0.72 7.67
C ARG A 298 7.87 -0.93 6.20
N SER A 299 8.97 -0.30 5.82
CA SER A 299 9.64 -0.53 4.52
C SER A 299 10.48 -1.82 4.56
N ILE A 300 10.76 -2.38 3.38
CA ILE A 300 11.70 -3.48 3.21
C ILE A 300 13.13 -2.91 3.25
N THR A 301 14.00 -3.50 4.04
CA THR A 301 15.40 -3.07 4.20
C THR A 301 16.38 -4.05 3.57
N GLU A 302 16.19 -5.35 3.76
CA GLU A 302 16.96 -6.41 3.12
C GLU A 302 16.26 -6.85 1.83
N CYS A 303 17.03 -7.04 0.75
CA CYS A 303 16.52 -7.56 -0.51
C CYS A 303 17.11 -8.96 -0.73
N PHE A 304 16.52 -9.96 -0.08
CA PHE A 304 16.97 -11.35 -0.19
C PHE A 304 15.83 -12.33 0.10
N SER A 305 15.64 -13.32 -0.78
CA SER A 305 14.73 -14.45 -0.55
C SER A 305 15.53 -15.75 -0.44
N ASN A 306 15.26 -16.52 0.61
CA ASN A 306 15.91 -17.82 0.85
C ASN A 306 15.58 -18.89 -0.20
N THR A 307 14.57 -18.67 -1.03
CA THR A 307 14.13 -19.64 -2.05
C THR A 307 14.58 -19.30 -3.46
N LEU A 308 15.01 -18.07 -3.71
CA LEU A 308 15.49 -17.67 -5.03
C LEU A 308 16.99 -17.98 -5.17
N PRO A 309 17.42 -18.48 -6.33
CA PRO A 309 18.84 -18.67 -6.62
C PRO A 309 19.56 -17.31 -6.72
N ALA A 310 20.90 -17.34 -6.65
CA ALA A 310 21.72 -16.13 -6.60
C ALA A 310 21.52 -15.20 -7.81
N ASP A 311 21.28 -15.76 -8.98
CA ASP A 311 21.06 -15.03 -10.25
C ASP A 311 19.64 -14.49 -10.42
N ARG A 312 18.77 -14.65 -9.42
CA ARG A 312 17.40 -14.09 -9.38
C ARG A 312 17.14 -13.23 -8.13
N GLN A 313 18.14 -12.95 -7.33
CA GLN A 313 17.96 -12.14 -6.12
C GLN A 313 17.56 -10.68 -6.42
N GLY A 314 17.92 -10.12 -7.57
CA GLY A 314 17.45 -8.83 -8.03
C GLY A 314 15.94 -8.76 -8.35
N GLU A 315 15.27 -9.91 -8.41
CA GLU A 315 13.84 -10.00 -8.66
C GLU A 315 12.98 -9.84 -7.37
N VAL A 316 13.58 -9.94 -6.18
CA VAL A 316 12.86 -10.06 -4.89
C VAL A 316 11.85 -8.94 -4.67
N TYR A 317 12.24 -7.67 -4.82
CA TYR A 317 11.33 -6.54 -4.61
C TYR A 317 10.12 -6.57 -5.54
N HIS A 318 10.35 -6.89 -6.81
CA HIS A 318 9.25 -6.93 -7.78
C HIS A 318 8.36 -8.15 -7.55
N ARG A 319 8.94 -9.33 -7.29
CA ARG A 319 8.19 -10.55 -6.96
C ARG A 319 7.35 -10.38 -5.69
N TYR A 320 7.88 -9.68 -4.70
CA TYR A 320 7.12 -9.32 -3.49
C TYR A 320 5.84 -8.55 -3.83
N ILE A 321 5.95 -7.51 -4.65
CA ILE A 321 4.78 -6.71 -5.08
C ILE A 321 3.79 -7.55 -5.89
N LEU A 322 4.29 -8.44 -6.77
CA LEU A 322 3.42 -9.37 -7.51
C LEU A 322 2.67 -10.32 -6.56
N GLY A 323 3.32 -10.79 -5.50
CA GLY A 323 2.67 -11.62 -4.47
C GLY A 323 1.60 -10.85 -3.68
N VAL A 324 1.85 -9.58 -3.35
CA VAL A 324 0.83 -8.70 -2.75
C VAL A 324 -0.36 -8.51 -3.69
N TYR A 325 -0.10 -8.26 -4.97
CA TYR A 325 -1.16 -8.12 -5.98
C TYR A 325 -1.95 -9.41 -6.17
N GLU A 326 -1.28 -10.57 -6.19
CA GLU A 326 -1.96 -11.86 -6.25
C GLU A 326 -2.92 -12.03 -5.07
N LEU A 327 -2.48 -11.70 -3.85
CA LEU A 327 -3.32 -11.80 -2.66
C LEU A 327 -4.53 -10.86 -2.73
N TYR A 328 -4.35 -9.60 -3.19
CA TYR A 328 -5.46 -8.68 -3.42
C TYR A 328 -6.45 -9.23 -4.45
N GLU A 329 -5.98 -9.73 -5.59
CA GLU A 329 -6.84 -10.30 -6.63
C GLU A 329 -7.70 -11.44 -6.10
N ARG A 330 -7.09 -12.35 -5.35
CA ARG A 330 -7.79 -13.51 -4.79
C ARG A 330 -8.84 -13.10 -3.77
N LEU A 331 -8.51 -12.18 -2.85
CA LEU A 331 -9.44 -11.72 -1.80
C LEU A 331 -10.58 -10.89 -2.39
N ILE A 332 -10.30 -9.93 -3.28
CA ILE A 332 -11.32 -9.11 -3.93
C ILE A 332 -12.22 -9.95 -4.83
N GLY A 333 -11.65 -10.92 -5.54
CA GLY A 333 -12.42 -11.86 -6.36
C GLY A 333 -13.34 -12.75 -5.54
N ARG A 334 -12.89 -13.20 -4.36
CA ARG A 334 -13.68 -14.05 -3.45
C ARG A 334 -14.73 -13.26 -2.68
N PHE A 335 -14.41 -12.00 -2.28
CA PHE A 335 -15.26 -11.14 -1.46
C PHE A 335 -15.50 -9.78 -2.12
N PRO A 336 -16.19 -9.72 -3.27
CA PRO A 336 -16.29 -8.51 -4.09
C PRO A 336 -17.05 -7.36 -3.42
N GLN A 337 -17.82 -7.62 -2.37
CA GLN A 337 -18.59 -6.62 -1.63
C GLN A 337 -17.83 -6.04 -0.44
N ILE A 338 -16.70 -6.63 -0.04
CA ILE A 338 -15.84 -6.06 1.00
C ILE A 338 -15.08 -4.87 0.40
N LEU A 339 -15.12 -3.74 1.09
CA LEU A 339 -14.32 -2.57 0.75
C LEU A 339 -12.92 -2.70 1.36
N PHE A 340 -11.89 -2.68 0.52
CA PHE A 340 -10.49 -2.73 0.97
C PHE A 340 -9.88 -1.32 0.96
N GLU A 341 -9.33 -0.90 2.10
CA GLU A 341 -8.47 0.28 2.23
C GLU A 341 -7.01 -0.17 2.21
N SER A 342 -6.18 0.47 1.40
CA SER A 342 -4.72 0.29 1.42
C SER A 342 -4.08 1.39 2.26
N CYS A 343 -3.72 1.08 3.49
CA CYS A 343 -2.92 1.92 4.37
C CYS A 343 -1.45 1.47 4.31
N ALA A 344 -0.53 2.41 4.44
CA ALA A 344 0.89 2.14 4.62
C ALA A 344 1.47 3.21 5.55
N SER A 345 1.06 3.20 6.83
CA SER A 345 1.20 4.32 7.76
C SER A 345 0.67 5.63 7.13
N GLY A 346 -0.56 5.61 6.59
CA GLY A 346 -1.11 6.61 5.69
C GLY A 346 -0.83 6.27 4.22
N GLY A 347 -0.41 7.23 3.41
CA GLY A 347 -0.23 7.11 1.95
C GLY A 347 1.18 6.65 1.51
N GLY A 348 1.85 5.80 2.27
CA GLY A 348 3.21 5.33 1.95
C GLY A 348 3.30 4.34 0.79
N ARG A 349 2.18 3.90 0.24
CA ARG A 349 2.13 2.99 -0.90
C ARG A 349 1.02 3.41 -1.88
N PHE A 350 1.37 3.42 -3.17
CA PHE A 350 0.42 3.63 -4.26
C PHE A 350 -0.43 2.39 -4.46
#